data_248134406ff472816f4155832c27eb96
#
_entry.id   248134406ff472816f4155832c27eb96
#
_cell.length_a   1.000
_cell.length_b   1.000
_cell.length_c   1.000
_cell.angle_alpha   90.00
_cell.angle_beta   90.00
_cell.angle_gamma   90.00
#
_symmetry.space_group_name_H-M   'P 1'
#
loop_
_entity.id
_entity.type
_entity.pdbx_description
1 polymer ?
#
loop_
_entity_poly.entity_id
_entity_poly.type
_entity_poly.pdbx_seq_one_letter_code
_entity_poly.pdbx_strand_id
1 'polypeptide(L)'
;MNKCRICLNNINPFMSFGSQPIANGFLKEHEFSEEYFFEMETAFCESCNTFQLVTQPSAAKMFHENYAFFSSLSKNMRIHFKMFAEMVMEEYFIDRVNPFVVELGSNDGIMLQNFMDNNYRHLGVEPSSNVGDVARK
;
A
#
# COMPACT_ATOMS: atom_id res chain seq x y z
N MET A 1 -15.70 23.32 -2.74
CA MET A 1 -14.84 23.35 -1.55
C MET A 1 -14.36 21.94 -1.27
N ASN A 2 -13.06 21.76 -1.09
CA ASN A 2 -12.49 20.47 -0.80
C ASN A 2 -12.74 20.08 0.67
N LYS A 3 -12.97 18.80 0.92
CA LYS A 3 -13.27 18.26 2.25
C LYS A 3 -12.16 17.35 2.73
N CYS A 4 -11.83 17.44 4.00
CA CYS A 4 -10.96 16.49 4.66
C CYS A 4 -11.59 15.08 4.63
N ARG A 5 -10.82 14.09 4.26
CA ARG A 5 -11.29 12.70 4.16
C ARG A 5 -11.57 12.06 5.51
N ILE A 6 -11.00 12.61 6.58
CA ILE A 6 -11.13 12.07 7.93
C ILE A 6 -12.29 12.76 8.67
N CYS A 7 -12.23 14.08 8.82
CA CYS A 7 -13.19 14.82 9.67
C CYS A 7 -14.22 15.64 8.88
N LEU A 8 -14.17 15.62 7.55
CA LEU A 8 -15.09 16.29 6.62
C LEU A 8 -15.11 17.82 6.72
N ASN A 9 -14.21 18.42 7.49
CA ASN A 9 -14.03 19.86 7.51
C ASN A 9 -13.46 20.38 6.18
N ASN A 10 -13.64 21.69 5.92
CA ASN A 10 -13.07 22.29 4.73
C ASN A 10 -11.53 22.28 4.80
N ILE A 11 -10.91 22.03 3.66
CA ILE A 11 -9.47 22.11 3.48
C ILE A 11 -9.15 22.94 2.24
N ASN A 12 -8.00 23.59 2.26
CA ASN A 12 -7.49 24.35 1.12
C ASN A 12 -6.16 23.75 0.68
N PRO A 13 -5.92 23.61 -0.64
CA PRO A 13 -4.61 23.26 -1.14
C PRO A 13 -3.58 24.31 -0.70
N PHE A 14 -2.39 23.88 -0.33
CA PHE A 14 -1.28 24.78 -0.03
C PHE A 14 -0.05 24.56 -0.92
N MET A 15 0.01 23.41 -1.60
CA MET A 15 1.09 23.06 -2.53
C MET A 15 0.54 22.26 -3.70
N SER A 16 0.90 22.67 -4.91
CA SER A 16 0.62 21.93 -6.14
C SER A 16 1.93 21.49 -6.79
N PHE A 17 1.97 20.23 -7.23
CA PHE A 17 3.05 19.66 -8.06
C PHE A 17 2.65 19.61 -9.53
N GLY A 18 1.50 20.22 -9.88
CA GLY A 18 0.92 20.17 -11.22
C GLY A 18 0.39 18.80 -11.62
N SER A 19 0.25 18.63 -12.91
CA SER A 19 -0.24 17.37 -13.50
C SER A 19 0.85 16.30 -13.45
N GLN A 20 0.57 15.18 -12.78
CA GLN A 20 1.51 14.08 -12.56
C GLN A 20 0.97 12.77 -13.11
N PRO A 21 1.81 11.92 -13.69
CA PRO A 21 1.42 10.56 -14.06
C PRO A 21 1.30 9.67 -12.82
N ILE A 22 0.72 8.48 -12.99
CA ILE A 22 0.67 7.47 -11.92
C ILE A 22 2.07 6.88 -11.69
N ALA A 23 2.52 6.86 -10.45
CA ALA A 23 3.71 6.13 -10.06
C ALA A 23 3.51 4.62 -10.31
N ASN A 24 4.54 3.94 -10.81
CA ASN A 24 4.50 2.52 -11.21
C ASN A 24 3.54 2.19 -12.38
N GLY A 25 3.05 3.20 -13.07
CA GLY A 25 2.31 3.03 -14.32
C GLY A 25 3.27 2.90 -15.51
N PHE A 26 4.04 1.81 -15.57
CA PHE A 26 4.99 1.57 -16.66
C PHE A 26 4.25 1.22 -17.94
N LEU A 27 4.22 2.16 -18.86
CA LEU A 27 3.52 2.05 -20.14
C LEU A 27 4.44 1.51 -21.23
N LYS A 28 3.85 0.81 -22.19
CA LYS A 28 4.50 0.48 -23.46
C LYS A 28 4.32 1.65 -24.42
N GLU A 29 5.18 1.74 -25.44
CA GLU A 29 5.20 2.85 -26.41
C GLU A 29 3.83 3.16 -27.01
N HIS A 30 3.05 2.12 -27.37
CA HIS A 30 1.72 2.29 -27.96
C HIS A 30 0.64 2.79 -26.97
N GLU A 31 0.95 2.84 -25.66
CA GLU A 31 0.04 3.30 -24.60
C GLU A 31 0.32 4.76 -24.18
N PHE A 32 1.42 5.39 -24.68
CA PHE A 32 1.81 6.73 -24.27
C PHE A 32 0.77 7.81 -24.57
N SER A 33 0.00 7.65 -25.64
CA SER A 33 -1.06 8.60 -25.99
C SER A 33 -2.25 8.59 -25.04
N GLU A 34 -2.40 7.54 -24.22
CA GLU A 34 -3.49 7.34 -23.27
C GLU A 34 -3.01 7.42 -21.83
N GLU A 35 -1.78 7.91 -21.60
CA GLU A 35 -1.22 8.06 -20.27
C GLU A 35 -2.14 8.89 -19.37
N TYR A 36 -2.46 8.35 -18.19
CA TYR A 36 -3.32 9.01 -17.24
C TYR A 36 -2.53 9.98 -16.37
N PHE A 37 -2.99 11.20 -16.31
CA PHE A 37 -2.47 12.25 -15.43
C PHE A 37 -3.51 12.70 -14.42
N PHE A 38 -3.07 13.18 -13.27
CA PHE A 38 -3.92 13.79 -12.26
C PHE A 38 -3.25 15.01 -11.64
N GLU A 39 -4.05 15.98 -11.18
CA GLU A 39 -3.54 17.14 -10.46
C GLU A 39 -3.10 16.71 -9.05
N MET A 40 -1.79 16.79 -8.81
CA MET A 40 -1.20 16.41 -7.54
C MET A 40 -1.09 17.62 -6.62
N GLU A 41 -2.17 17.89 -5.92
CA GLU A 41 -2.25 18.95 -4.91
C GLU A 41 -2.34 18.36 -3.51
N THR A 42 -1.67 19.03 -2.56
CA THR A 42 -1.68 18.63 -1.16
C THR A 42 -2.39 19.65 -0.29
N ALA A 43 -3.02 19.19 0.78
CA ALA A 43 -3.68 19.99 1.78
C ALA A 43 -3.41 19.48 3.18
N PHE A 44 -3.41 20.38 4.14
CA PHE A 44 -3.37 20.06 5.56
C PHE A 44 -4.72 20.41 6.20
N CYS A 45 -5.26 19.52 6.99
CA CYS A 45 -6.47 19.77 7.75
C CYS A 45 -6.11 20.26 9.15
N GLU A 46 -6.33 21.52 9.43
CA GLU A 46 -6.07 22.11 10.75
C GLU A 46 -6.97 21.54 11.87
N SER A 47 -8.14 20.99 11.51
CA SER A 47 -9.08 20.44 12.49
C SER A 47 -8.68 19.08 13.04
N CYS A 48 -8.01 18.23 12.24
CA CYS A 48 -7.61 16.88 12.67
C CYS A 48 -6.13 16.56 12.36
N ASN A 49 -5.35 17.57 11.95
CA ASN A 49 -3.92 17.48 11.65
C ASN A 49 -3.56 16.43 10.56
N THR A 50 -4.47 16.18 9.63
CA THR A 50 -4.22 15.24 8.54
C THR A 50 -3.63 15.94 7.33
N PHE A 51 -2.44 15.49 6.89
CA PHE A 51 -1.88 15.81 5.59
C PHE A 51 -2.46 14.88 4.54
N GLN A 52 -2.91 15.38 3.40
CA GLN A 52 -3.61 14.59 2.39
C GLN A 52 -3.51 15.17 0.99
N LEU A 53 -3.70 14.32 -0.02
CA LEU A 53 -3.98 14.77 -1.38
C LEU A 53 -5.39 15.36 -1.44
N VAL A 54 -5.56 16.46 -2.18
CA VAL A 54 -6.86 17.06 -2.48
C VAL A 54 -7.66 16.14 -3.42
N THR A 55 -7.02 15.74 -4.51
CA THR A 55 -7.57 14.79 -5.48
C THR A 55 -6.77 13.50 -5.41
N GLN A 56 -7.45 12.37 -5.31
CA GLN A 56 -6.80 11.06 -5.41
C GLN A 56 -7.07 10.46 -6.78
N PRO A 57 -6.05 9.86 -7.41
CA PRO A 57 -6.29 9.02 -8.57
C PRO A 57 -7.14 7.80 -8.19
N SER A 58 -7.82 7.23 -9.18
CA SER A 58 -8.59 6.00 -8.97
C SER A 58 -7.69 4.86 -8.48
N ALA A 59 -8.13 4.12 -7.46
CA ALA A 59 -7.41 2.94 -6.97
C ALA A 59 -7.16 1.91 -8.07
N ALA A 60 -8.09 1.74 -9.00
CA ALA A 60 -7.94 0.85 -10.15
C ALA A 60 -6.81 1.26 -11.11
N LYS A 61 -6.43 2.54 -11.12
CA LYS A 61 -5.27 3.03 -11.89
C LYS A 61 -3.95 2.82 -11.15
N MET A 62 -3.98 2.73 -9.83
CA MET A 62 -2.80 2.57 -8.98
C MET A 62 -2.48 1.10 -8.70
N PHE A 63 -3.53 0.27 -8.52
CA PHE A 63 -3.43 -1.14 -8.14
C PHE A 63 -4.18 -1.99 -9.16
N HIS A 64 -3.44 -2.55 -10.09
CA HIS A 64 -3.98 -3.30 -11.23
C HIS A 64 -3.20 -4.62 -11.43
N GLU A 65 -3.64 -5.43 -12.39
CA GLU A 65 -3.06 -6.75 -12.68
C GLU A 65 -1.62 -6.73 -13.21
N ASN A 66 -1.09 -5.56 -13.56
CA ASN A 66 0.29 -5.39 -14.02
C ASN A 66 1.13 -4.57 -13.04
N TYR A 67 0.79 -4.62 -11.74
CA TYR A 67 1.53 -3.89 -10.72
C TYR A 67 3.00 -4.34 -10.69
N ALA A 68 3.91 -3.37 -10.80
CA ALA A 68 5.31 -3.67 -11.10
C ALA A 68 6.16 -3.98 -9.87
N PHE A 69 5.69 -3.66 -8.67
CA PHE A 69 6.49 -3.76 -7.46
C PHE A 69 6.21 -5.06 -6.70
N PHE A 70 7.23 -5.92 -6.64
CA PHE A 70 7.25 -7.15 -5.84
C PHE A 70 8.25 -6.95 -4.70
N SER A 71 7.75 -6.88 -3.48
CA SER A 71 8.56 -6.55 -2.28
C SER A 71 9.64 -7.60 -2.01
N SER A 72 9.36 -8.88 -2.29
CA SER A 72 10.28 -9.99 -2.05
C SER A 72 11.51 -10.00 -2.95
N LEU A 73 11.55 -9.22 -4.03
CA LEU A 73 12.73 -9.09 -4.87
C LEU A 73 13.89 -8.39 -4.15
N SER A 74 13.61 -7.57 -3.14
CA SER A 74 14.63 -6.89 -2.35
C SER A 74 15.12 -7.77 -1.19
N LYS A 75 16.42 -8.08 -1.20
CA LYS A 75 17.07 -8.80 -0.08
C LYS A 75 16.89 -8.06 1.25
N ASN A 76 17.03 -6.74 1.24
CA ASN A 76 16.94 -5.93 2.46
C ASN A 76 15.49 -5.93 3.00
N MET A 77 14.48 -5.90 2.12
CA MET A 77 13.09 -6.01 2.53
C MET A 77 12.80 -7.37 3.15
N ARG A 78 13.31 -8.46 2.59
CA ARG A 78 13.15 -9.80 3.20
C ARG A 78 13.74 -9.87 4.60
N ILE A 79 14.93 -9.30 4.81
CA ILE A 79 15.57 -9.24 6.13
C ILE A 79 14.72 -8.40 7.09
N HIS A 80 14.28 -7.22 6.65
CA HIS A 80 13.48 -6.32 7.46
C HIS A 80 12.16 -6.97 7.91
N PHE A 81 11.38 -7.54 6.99
CA PHE A 81 10.10 -8.17 7.32
C PHE A 81 10.26 -9.44 8.15
N LYS A 82 11.36 -10.19 7.98
CA LYS A 82 11.68 -11.30 8.86
C LYS A 82 11.88 -10.83 10.29
N MET A 83 12.76 -9.84 10.50
CA MET A 83 13.02 -9.28 11.84
C MET A 83 11.76 -8.67 12.46
N PHE A 84 10.94 -7.99 11.67
CA PHE A 84 9.68 -7.43 12.14
C PHE A 84 8.69 -8.52 12.58
N ALA A 85 8.53 -9.58 11.78
CA ALA A 85 7.66 -10.69 12.12
C ALA A 85 8.14 -11.44 13.38
N GLU A 86 9.46 -11.66 13.52
CA GLU A 86 10.06 -12.25 14.72
C GLU A 86 9.74 -11.41 15.96
N MET A 87 9.95 -10.09 15.88
CA MET A 87 9.61 -9.15 16.97
C MET A 87 8.12 -9.21 17.33
N VAL A 88 7.22 -9.24 16.34
CA VAL A 88 5.77 -9.35 16.60
C VAL A 88 5.43 -10.66 17.29
N MET A 89 6.03 -11.78 16.88
CA MET A 89 5.80 -13.07 17.51
C MET A 89 6.31 -13.09 18.97
N GLU A 90 7.48 -12.53 19.21
CA GLU A 90 8.11 -12.48 20.55
C GLU A 90 7.38 -11.53 21.51
N GLU A 91 6.90 -10.38 21.04
CA GLU A 91 6.33 -9.36 21.93
C GLU A 91 4.80 -9.48 22.10
N TYR A 92 4.10 -9.93 21.05
CA TYR A 92 2.63 -9.86 21.04
C TYR A 92 1.94 -11.22 21.07
N PHE A 93 2.64 -12.35 20.78
CA PHE A 93 2.00 -13.66 20.71
C PHE A 93 2.24 -14.54 21.91
N ILE A 94 3.19 -14.22 22.76
CA ILE A 94 3.62 -15.04 23.93
C ILE A 94 2.44 -15.55 24.78
N ASP A 95 1.48 -14.67 25.08
CA ASP A 95 0.32 -14.99 25.92
C ASP A 95 -0.99 -15.14 25.13
N ARG A 96 -0.90 -15.34 23.81
CA ARG A 96 -2.07 -15.43 22.93
C ARG A 96 -2.38 -16.86 22.53
N VAL A 97 -3.61 -17.26 22.74
CA VAL A 97 -4.11 -18.54 22.23
C VAL A 97 -4.54 -18.35 20.79
N ASN A 98 -3.84 -19.02 19.87
CA ASN A 98 -4.19 -19.06 18.44
C ASN A 98 -4.28 -17.65 17.78
N PRO A 99 -3.20 -16.85 17.80
CA PRO A 99 -3.20 -15.52 17.19
C PRO A 99 -3.49 -15.60 15.69
N PHE A 100 -4.08 -14.52 15.15
CA PHE A 100 -4.42 -14.39 13.76
C PHE A 100 -3.90 -13.07 13.21
N VAL A 101 -3.05 -13.13 12.20
CA VAL A 101 -2.43 -11.98 11.55
C VAL A 101 -3.23 -11.56 10.34
N VAL A 102 -3.55 -10.29 10.23
CA VAL A 102 -4.14 -9.70 9.02
C VAL A 102 -3.24 -8.59 8.52
N GLU A 103 -2.78 -8.70 7.29
CA GLU A 103 -1.97 -7.68 6.63
C GLU A 103 -2.76 -7.00 5.52
N LEU A 104 -2.88 -5.67 5.59
CA LEU A 104 -3.51 -4.86 4.56
C LEU A 104 -2.44 -4.29 3.63
N GLY A 105 -2.52 -4.60 2.35
CA GLY A 105 -1.49 -4.31 1.35
C GLY A 105 -0.35 -5.33 1.42
N SER A 106 -0.69 -6.61 1.46
CA SER A 106 0.26 -7.71 1.70
C SER A 106 1.24 -7.97 0.56
N ASN A 107 1.05 -7.32 -0.59
CA ASN A 107 1.87 -7.48 -1.78
C ASN A 107 2.05 -8.97 -2.13
N ASP A 108 3.27 -9.43 -2.36
CA ASP A 108 3.61 -10.80 -2.70
C ASP A 108 3.81 -11.72 -1.47
N GLY A 109 3.29 -11.31 -0.31
CA GLY A 109 3.27 -12.11 0.91
C GLY A 109 4.58 -12.13 1.70
N ILE A 110 5.51 -11.24 1.40
CA ILE A 110 6.88 -11.20 1.97
C ILE A 110 6.89 -11.22 3.52
N MET A 111 5.96 -10.52 4.18
CA MET A 111 5.86 -10.53 5.63
C MET A 111 5.10 -11.76 6.13
N LEU A 112 3.96 -12.07 5.50
CA LEU A 112 3.08 -13.19 5.91
C LEU A 112 3.75 -14.54 5.79
N GLN A 113 4.69 -14.73 4.86
CA GLN A 113 5.52 -15.93 4.76
C GLN A 113 6.18 -16.30 6.10
N ASN A 114 6.68 -15.31 6.85
CA ASN A 114 7.33 -15.57 8.14
C ASN A 114 6.34 -16.09 9.20
N PHE A 115 5.10 -15.64 9.17
CA PHE A 115 4.05 -16.18 10.05
C PHE A 115 3.60 -17.56 9.61
N MET A 116 3.48 -17.79 8.29
CA MET A 116 3.19 -19.12 7.72
C MET A 116 4.24 -20.14 8.11
N ASP A 117 5.52 -19.81 7.98
CA ASP A 117 6.65 -20.69 8.31
C ASP A 117 6.67 -21.08 9.80
N ASN A 118 6.07 -20.28 10.67
CA ASN A 118 5.90 -20.52 12.09
C ASN A 118 4.50 -21.04 12.46
N ASN A 119 3.71 -21.50 11.48
CA ASN A 119 2.38 -22.09 11.64
C ASN A 119 1.33 -21.15 12.26
N TYR A 120 1.48 -19.85 12.14
CA TYR A 120 0.47 -18.90 12.57
C TYR A 120 -0.60 -18.69 11.49
N ARG A 121 -1.84 -18.56 11.94
CA ARG A 121 -2.96 -18.21 11.06
C ARG A 121 -2.76 -16.79 10.53
N HIS A 122 -2.97 -16.62 9.23
CA HIS A 122 -2.76 -15.32 8.58
C HIS A 122 -3.72 -15.11 7.41
N LEU A 123 -3.90 -13.84 7.04
CA LEU A 123 -4.67 -13.38 5.90
C LEU A 123 -4.00 -12.14 5.30
N GLY A 124 -3.67 -12.19 4.02
CA GLY A 124 -3.25 -11.04 3.24
C GLY A 124 -4.42 -10.45 2.46
N VAL A 125 -4.50 -9.13 2.43
CA VAL A 125 -5.42 -8.37 1.58
C VAL A 125 -4.60 -7.54 0.61
N GLU A 126 -4.67 -7.88 -0.69
CA GLU A 126 -3.90 -7.24 -1.75
C GLU A 126 -4.80 -6.92 -2.96
N PRO A 127 -4.92 -5.63 -3.35
CA PRO A 127 -5.76 -5.25 -4.48
C PRO A 127 -5.17 -5.61 -5.84
N SER A 128 -3.83 -5.72 -5.97
CA SER A 128 -3.17 -6.04 -7.23
C SER A 128 -3.07 -7.56 -7.41
N SER A 129 -3.85 -8.09 -8.34
CA SER A 129 -4.00 -9.54 -8.50
C SER A 129 -2.70 -10.26 -8.82
N ASN A 130 -1.82 -9.68 -9.65
CA ASN A 130 -0.58 -10.32 -10.06
C ASN A 130 0.40 -10.58 -8.90
N VAL A 131 0.53 -9.64 -7.95
CA VAL A 131 1.37 -9.85 -6.76
C VAL A 131 0.66 -10.74 -5.73
N GLY A 132 -0.65 -10.58 -5.57
CA GLY A 132 -1.47 -11.47 -4.74
C GLY A 132 -1.44 -12.94 -5.21
N ASP A 133 -1.32 -13.19 -6.51
CA ASP A 133 -1.18 -14.54 -7.07
C ASP A 133 0.18 -15.17 -6.73
N VAL A 134 1.22 -14.35 -6.55
CA VAL A 134 2.52 -14.83 -6.04
C VAL A 134 2.40 -15.22 -4.58
N ALA A 135 1.74 -14.41 -3.77
CA ALA A 135 1.53 -14.68 -2.34
C ALA A 135 0.73 -15.97 -2.05
N ARG A 136 -0.07 -16.46 -3.02
CA ARG A 136 -0.87 -17.70 -2.87
C ARG A 136 -0.12 -18.98 -3.16
N LYS A 137 1.09 -18.90 -3.71
CA LYS A 137 1.93 -20.04 -4.09
C LYS A 137 2.87 -20.45 -2.98
#